data_3703878519f8074e812ed5ae7bd1c2c4
#
_entry.id   3703878519f8074e812ed5ae7bd1c2c4
#
_cell.length_a   1.000
_cell.length_b   1.000
_cell.length_c   1.000
_cell.angle_alpha   90.00
_cell.angle_beta   90.00
_cell.angle_gamma   90.00
#
_symmetry.space_group_name_H-M   'P 1'
#
loop_
_entity.id
_entity.type
_entity.pdbx_description
1 polymer ?
#
loop_
_entity_poly.entity_id
_entity_poly.type
_entity_poly.pdbx_seq_one_letter_code
_entity_poly.pdbx_strand_id
1 'polypeptide(L)'
;MASTTSFADTHFKKYPKEQGAALLKTIKEAERLFPKAERAISYGMPTLKIGDDYLCHFEGFKKHNSLFPSSGSISELFEKELSMYEVSKGTIHFPLDKPFPTPLLKKLLLARLNQINESYPKKNGTYIQYYKNGGIQSEGKYKAGTMNGAWKFYRLDGSIMRSGFFKNGQQSGTWTTYAANGRVVKTTEF
;
A
#
# COMPACT_ATOMS: atom_id res chain seq x y z
N MET A 1 14.99 -15.53 6.12
CA MET A 1 13.82 -15.01 5.37
C MET A 1 14.17 -15.06 3.90
N ALA A 2 13.52 -15.91 3.10
CA ALA A 2 13.76 -15.99 1.66
C ALA A 2 13.39 -14.65 1.04
N SER A 3 14.32 -14.05 0.32
CA SER A 3 14.14 -12.77 -0.36
C SER A 3 12.97 -12.89 -1.35
N THR A 4 11.86 -12.22 -1.07
CA THR A 4 10.69 -12.11 -1.97
C THR A 4 11.05 -11.46 -3.31
N THR A 5 12.24 -10.87 -3.45
CA THR A 5 12.83 -10.37 -4.71
C THR A 5 12.97 -11.48 -5.74
N SER A 6 13.28 -12.70 -5.28
CA SER A 6 13.46 -13.88 -6.12
C SER A 6 12.16 -14.36 -6.77
N PHE A 7 10.98 -14.18 -6.15
CA PHE A 7 9.76 -14.79 -6.65
C PHE A 7 9.18 -14.06 -7.88
N ALA A 8 8.99 -12.74 -7.83
CA ALA A 8 8.48 -12.01 -9.01
C ALA A 8 9.45 -12.11 -10.18
N ASP A 9 10.77 -12.02 -9.91
CA ASP A 9 11.81 -12.21 -10.90
C ASP A 9 11.75 -13.63 -11.51
N THR A 10 11.44 -14.65 -10.71
CA THR A 10 11.32 -16.04 -11.16
C THR A 10 9.96 -16.29 -11.82
N HIS A 11 8.87 -15.77 -11.27
CA HIS A 11 7.52 -15.96 -11.77
C HIS A 11 7.37 -15.48 -13.22
N PHE A 12 7.90 -14.30 -13.54
CA PHE A 12 7.78 -13.74 -14.88
C PHE A 12 8.72 -14.37 -15.93
N LYS A 13 9.69 -15.22 -15.52
CA LYS A 13 10.52 -15.99 -16.46
C LYS A 13 9.74 -17.05 -17.26
N LYS A 14 8.54 -17.41 -16.81
CA LYS A 14 7.66 -18.33 -17.56
C LYS A 14 7.10 -17.73 -18.84
N TYR A 15 7.16 -16.39 -19.00
CA TYR A 15 6.70 -15.68 -20.19
C TYR A 15 7.82 -15.44 -21.21
N PRO A 16 7.47 -15.11 -22.48
CA PRO A 16 8.42 -14.60 -23.43
C PRO A 16 9.26 -13.46 -22.83
N LYS A 17 10.53 -13.36 -23.24
CA LYS A 17 11.50 -12.45 -22.62
C LYS A 17 11.01 -11.00 -22.51
N GLU A 18 10.41 -10.47 -23.57
CA GLU A 18 9.91 -9.09 -23.62
C GLU A 18 8.72 -8.88 -22.68
N GLN A 19 7.79 -9.83 -22.66
CA GLN A 19 6.63 -9.83 -21.76
C GLN A 19 7.07 -9.89 -20.29
N GLY A 20 7.94 -10.83 -19.95
CA GLY A 20 8.47 -10.96 -18.60
C GLY A 20 9.22 -9.70 -18.15
N ALA A 21 9.97 -9.06 -19.04
CA ALA A 21 10.68 -7.81 -18.77
C ALA A 21 9.71 -6.64 -18.54
N ALA A 22 8.63 -6.53 -19.31
CA ALA A 22 7.62 -5.50 -19.16
C ALA A 22 6.89 -5.61 -17.79
N LEU A 23 6.48 -6.82 -17.42
CA LEU A 23 5.86 -7.13 -16.13
C LEU A 23 6.81 -6.82 -14.98
N LEU A 24 8.05 -7.29 -15.06
CA LEU A 24 9.06 -7.06 -14.03
C LEU A 24 9.37 -5.58 -13.85
N LYS A 25 9.44 -4.81 -14.93
CA LYS A 25 9.65 -3.36 -14.87
C LYS A 25 8.45 -2.68 -14.21
N THR A 26 7.24 -3.11 -14.51
CA THR A 26 6.02 -2.54 -13.91
C THR A 26 5.97 -2.76 -12.41
N ILE A 27 6.21 -3.99 -11.93
CA ILE A 27 6.20 -4.26 -10.48
C ILE A 27 7.34 -3.55 -9.74
N LYS A 28 8.54 -3.46 -10.33
CA LYS A 28 9.67 -2.70 -9.74
C LYS A 28 9.35 -1.21 -9.62
N GLU A 29 8.63 -0.63 -10.58
CA GLU A 29 8.17 0.76 -10.46
C GLU A 29 7.12 0.91 -9.35
N ALA A 30 6.19 -0.03 -9.21
CA ALA A 30 5.23 -0.01 -8.10
C ALA A 30 5.94 -0.08 -6.74
N GLU A 31 6.95 -0.95 -6.60
CA GLU A 31 7.78 -1.05 -5.39
C GLU A 31 8.57 0.22 -5.10
N ARG A 32 9.11 0.86 -6.13
CA ARG A 32 9.81 2.14 -5.99
C ARG A 32 8.87 3.26 -5.51
N LEU A 33 7.63 3.26 -5.98
CA LEU A 33 6.60 4.22 -5.56
C LEU A 33 6.12 3.98 -4.13
N PHE A 34 6.09 2.71 -3.71
CA PHE A 34 5.62 2.27 -2.40
C PHE A 34 6.69 1.41 -1.70
N PRO A 35 7.81 1.99 -1.28
CA PRO A 35 8.95 1.24 -0.73
C PRO A 35 8.66 0.55 0.61
N LYS A 36 7.54 0.85 1.24
CA LYS A 36 7.07 0.20 2.46
C LYS A 36 5.99 -0.86 2.21
N ALA A 37 5.58 -1.06 0.94
CA ALA A 37 4.70 -2.15 0.57
C ALA A 37 5.44 -3.50 0.65
N GLU A 38 4.74 -4.51 1.11
CA GLU A 38 5.25 -5.88 1.20
C GLU A 38 5.00 -6.62 -0.10
N ARG A 39 5.98 -7.41 -0.52
CA ARG A 39 5.84 -8.36 -1.62
C ARG A 39 5.16 -9.61 -1.12
N ALA A 40 4.17 -10.08 -1.86
CA ALA A 40 3.43 -11.28 -1.54
C ALA A 40 3.11 -12.07 -2.81
N ILE A 41 2.58 -13.27 -2.61
CA ILE A 41 1.90 -14.06 -3.62
C ILE A 41 0.47 -14.20 -3.19
N SER A 42 -0.43 -13.81 -4.05
CA SER A 42 -1.85 -13.97 -3.81
C SER A 42 -2.51 -14.45 -5.11
N TYR A 43 -3.36 -15.45 -5.00
CA TYR A 43 -3.96 -16.11 -6.17
C TYR A 43 -2.92 -16.63 -7.20
N GLY A 44 -1.72 -16.99 -6.73
CA GLY A 44 -0.61 -17.40 -7.60
C GLY A 44 0.09 -16.25 -8.34
N MET A 45 -0.26 -14.99 -8.08
CA MET A 45 0.26 -13.80 -8.77
C MET A 45 1.19 -12.99 -7.88
N PRO A 46 2.25 -12.37 -8.43
CA PRO A 46 3.03 -11.36 -7.74
C PRO A 46 2.15 -10.18 -7.31
N THR A 47 2.25 -9.83 -6.04
CA THR A 47 1.33 -8.91 -5.36
C THR A 47 2.11 -7.93 -4.49
N LEU A 48 1.63 -6.70 -4.40
CA LEU A 48 2.05 -5.75 -3.36
C LEU A 48 0.93 -5.59 -2.34
N LYS A 49 1.30 -5.61 -1.06
CA LYS A 49 0.41 -5.43 0.09
C LYS A 49 0.84 -4.24 0.94
N ILE A 50 -0.13 -3.66 1.63
CA ILE A 50 0.08 -2.66 2.68
C ILE A 50 -0.71 -3.14 3.90
N GLY A 51 0.00 -3.63 4.92
CA GLY A 51 -0.60 -4.36 6.03
C GLY A 51 -1.32 -5.61 5.53
N ASP A 52 -2.59 -5.76 5.90
CA ASP A 52 -3.43 -6.88 5.44
C ASP A 52 -4.12 -6.62 4.09
N ASP A 53 -4.05 -5.39 3.59
CA ASP A 53 -4.73 -4.99 2.35
C ASP A 53 -3.87 -5.22 1.10
N TYR A 54 -4.52 -5.65 0.02
CA TYR A 54 -3.89 -5.74 -1.30
C TYR A 54 -3.86 -4.37 -1.97
N LEU A 55 -2.66 -3.96 -2.40
CA LEU A 55 -2.47 -2.73 -3.18
C LEU A 55 -2.69 -3.02 -4.67
N CYS A 56 -2.02 -4.04 -5.20
CA CYS A 56 -2.19 -4.49 -6.59
C CYS A 56 -1.60 -5.88 -6.82
N HIS A 57 -2.02 -6.51 -7.91
CA HIS A 57 -1.45 -7.76 -8.44
C HIS A 57 -1.04 -7.57 -9.90
N PHE A 58 -0.14 -8.44 -10.38
CA PHE A 58 0.37 -8.43 -11.74
C PHE A 58 0.39 -9.84 -12.31
N GLU A 59 -0.05 -10.00 -13.56
CA GLU A 59 0.03 -11.28 -14.26
C GLU A 59 0.11 -11.10 -15.76
N GLY A 60 0.73 -12.06 -16.44
CA GLY A 60 0.79 -12.14 -17.89
C GLY A 60 -0.23 -13.12 -18.45
N PHE A 61 -0.74 -12.81 -19.62
CA PHE A 61 -1.65 -13.66 -20.38
C PHE A 61 -1.17 -13.78 -21.82
N LYS A 62 -1.79 -14.65 -22.60
CA LYS A 62 -1.36 -14.92 -23.99
C LYS A 62 -1.37 -13.68 -24.89
N LYS A 63 -2.31 -12.74 -24.66
CA LYS A 63 -2.54 -11.58 -25.53
C LYS A 63 -2.25 -10.22 -24.86
N HIS A 64 -2.09 -10.18 -23.56
CA HIS A 64 -1.89 -8.96 -22.78
C HIS A 64 -1.18 -9.25 -21.45
N ASN A 65 -0.66 -8.21 -20.84
CA ASN A 65 -0.34 -8.16 -19.43
C ASN A 65 -1.51 -7.56 -18.66
N SER A 66 -1.63 -7.86 -17.38
CA SER A 66 -2.68 -7.31 -16.51
C SER A 66 -2.14 -6.69 -15.25
N LEU A 67 -2.71 -5.54 -14.91
CA LEU A 67 -2.63 -4.89 -13.62
C LEU A 67 -4.01 -4.98 -12.94
N PHE A 68 -4.03 -5.46 -11.71
CA PHE A 68 -5.23 -5.56 -10.88
C PHE A 68 -5.08 -4.60 -9.69
N PRO A 69 -5.71 -3.44 -9.68
CA PRO A 69 -5.60 -2.45 -8.60
C PRO A 69 -6.39 -2.82 -7.33
N SER A 70 -6.77 -4.09 -7.19
CA SER A 70 -7.45 -4.68 -6.02
C SER A 70 -8.74 -3.97 -5.60
N SER A 71 -9.36 -3.22 -6.51
CA SER A 71 -10.68 -2.60 -6.34
C SER A 71 -11.27 -2.26 -7.72
N GLY A 72 -12.49 -2.70 -7.98
CA GLY A 72 -13.19 -2.42 -9.26
C GLY A 72 -13.44 -0.93 -9.49
N SER A 73 -13.73 -0.18 -8.43
CA SER A 73 -14.00 1.26 -8.52
C SER A 73 -12.77 2.12 -8.86
N ILE A 74 -11.55 1.58 -8.74
CA ILE A 74 -10.34 2.32 -9.14
C ILE A 74 -10.32 2.58 -10.64
N SER A 75 -10.65 1.58 -11.46
CA SER A 75 -10.70 1.76 -12.93
C SER A 75 -11.78 2.73 -13.36
N GLU A 76 -12.90 2.79 -12.66
CA GLU A 76 -13.98 3.75 -12.93
C GLU A 76 -13.54 5.19 -12.63
N LEU A 77 -12.79 5.43 -11.57
CA LEU A 77 -12.25 6.76 -11.22
C LEU A 77 -11.30 7.33 -12.27
N PHE A 78 -10.69 6.47 -13.11
CA PHE A 78 -9.71 6.85 -14.12
C PHE A 78 -10.13 6.47 -15.54
N GLU A 79 -11.43 6.41 -15.82
CA GLU A 79 -12.00 6.01 -17.12
C GLU A 79 -11.37 6.79 -18.29
N LYS A 80 -11.19 8.10 -18.15
CA LYS A 80 -10.60 8.95 -19.20
C LYS A 80 -9.14 8.59 -19.46
N GLU A 81 -8.33 8.44 -18.41
CA GLU A 81 -6.90 8.10 -18.53
C GLU A 81 -6.70 6.65 -19.00
N LEU A 82 -7.66 5.79 -18.73
CA LEU A 82 -7.65 4.38 -19.13
C LEU A 82 -8.32 4.10 -20.48
N SER A 83 -8.84 5.13 -21.17
CA SER A 83 -9.60 4.98 -22.43
C SER A 83 -8.86 4.25 -23.56
N MET A 84 -7.51 4.23 -23.53
CA MET A 84 -6.68 3.49 -24.49
C MET A 84 -6.36 2.05 -24.06
N TYR A 85 -6.84 1.62 -22.90
CA TYR A 85 -6.64 0.29 -22.35
C TYR A 85 -7.95 -0.48 -22.35
N GLU A 86 -7.86 -1.80 -22.55
CA GLU A 86 -9.01 -2.66 -22.27
C GLU A 86 -9.14 -2.84 -20.75
N VAL A 87 -10.30 -2.45 -20.22
CA VAL A 87 -10.59 -2.55 -18.77
C VAL A 87 -11.79 -3.47 -18.60
N SER A 88 -11.64 -4.49 -17.75
CA SER A 88 -12.70 -5.45 -17.43
C SER A 88 -12.69 -5.76 -15.92
N LYS A 89 -13.84 -5.51 -15.25
CA LYS A 89 -14.06 -5.87 -13.83
C LYS A 89 -12.89 -5.51 -12.89
N GLY A 90 -12.31 -4.32 -13.07
CA GLY A 90 -11.17 -3.87 -12.25
C GLY A 90 -9.81 -4.46 -12.66
N THR A 91 -9.73 -5.06 -13.83
CA THR A 91 -8.49 -5.50 -14.47
C THR A 91 -8.15 -4.55 -15.59
N ILE A 92 -6.90 -4.10 -15.66
CA ILE A 92 -6.40 -3.21 -16.71
C ILE A 92 -5.42 -4.00 -17.57
N HIS A 93 -5.74 -4.18 -18.86
CA HIS A 93 -4.88 -4.87 -19.81
C HIS A 93 -3.89 -3.89 -20.43
N PHE A 94 -2.63 -4.28 -20.53
CA PHE A 94 -1.59 -3.47 -21.16
C PHE A 94 -0.71 -4.32 -22.09
N PRO A 95 0.04 -3.70 -23.03
CA PRO A 95 0.81 -4.42 -24.05
C PRO A 95 1.80 -5.41 -23.47
N LEU A 96 2.07 -6.49 -24.23
CA LEU A 96 3.00 -7.55 -23.84
C LEU A 96 4.44 -7.05 -23.70
N ASP A 97 4.86 -6.14 -24.59
CA ASP A 97 6.23 -5.67 -24.78
C ASP A 97 6.56 -4.35 -24.07
N LYS A 98 5.56 -3.69 -23.47
CA LYS A 98 5.72 -2.38 -22.84
C LYS A 98 5.30 -2.40 -21.38
N PRO A 99 6.09 -1.83 -20.47
CA PRO A 99 5.67 -1.68 -19.07
C PRO A 99 4.49 -0.73 -18.97
N PHE A 100 3.69 -0.90 -17.93
CA PHE A 100 2.60 0.03 -17.62
C PHE A 100 3.17 1.42 -17.28
N PRO A 101 2.59 2.53 -17.78
CA PRO A 101 3.14 3.87 -17.58
C PRO A 101 3.20 4.28 -16.11
N THR A 102 4.39 4.65 -15.64
CA THR A 102 4.63 5.03 -14.24
C THR A 102 3.72 6.14 -13.71
N PRO A 103 3.42 7.24 -14.47
CA PRO A 103 2.52 8.28 -13.96
C PRO A 103 1.10 7.77 -13.68
N LEU A 104 0.57 6.93 -14.58
CA LEU A 104 -0.76 6.34 -14.42
C LEU A 104 -0.76 5.27 -13.30
N LEU A 105 0.26 4.41 -13.26
CA LEU A 105 0.46 3.45 -12.18
C LEU A 105 0.42 4.15 -10.81
N LYS A 106 1.15 5.26 -10.67
CA LYS A 106 1.18 6.06 -9.43
C LYS A 106 -0.21 6.57 -9.04
N LYS A 107 -0.97 7.11 -10.00
CA LYS A 107 -2.34 7.60 -9.75
C LYS A 107 -3.26 6.50 -9.23
N LEU A 108 -3.28 5.35 -9.92
CA LEU A 108 -4.10 4.19 -9.56
C LEU A 108 -3.76 3.66 -8.16
N LEU A 109 -2.48 3.47 -7.87
CA LEU A 109 -2.03 2.92 -6.59
C LEU A 109 -2.24 3.91 -5.43
N LEU A 110 -2.09 5.22 -5.65
CA LEU A 110 -2.44 6.22 -4.63
C LEU A 110 -3.95 6.27 -4.36
N ALA A 111 -4.79 6.13 -5.37
CA ALA A 111 -6.23 6.04 -5.18
C ALA A 111 -6.60 4.78 -4.39
N ARG A 112 -5.96 3.63 -4.68
CA ARG A 112 -6.15 2.41 -3.89
C ARG A 112 -5.71 2.58 -2.44
N LEU A 113 -4.56 3.20 -2.19
CA LEU A 113 -4.07 3.51 -0.85
C LEU A 113 -5.06 4.42 -0.08
N ASN A 114 -5.65 5.40 -0.74
CA ASN A 114 -6.68 6.24 -0.13
C ASN A 114 -7.91 5.42 0.28
N GLN A 115 -8.38 4.49 -0.58
CA GLN A 115 -9.46 3.58 -0.22
C GLN A 115 -9.11 2.69 0.99
N ILE A 116 -7.88 2.18 1.04
CA ILE A 116 -7.38 1.43 2.21
C ILE A 116 -7.44 2.30 3.46
N ASN A 117 -6.94 3.53 3.41
CA ASN A 117 -6.99 4.46 4.53
C ASN A 117 -8.43 4.80 4.97
N GLU A 118 -9.35 4.90 4.03
CA GLU A 118 -10.76 5.19 4.29
C GLU A 118 -11.54 3.98 4.83
N SER A 119 -11.06 2.75 4.57
CA SER A 119 -11.71 1.52 5.03
C SER A 119 -11.59 1.30 6.53
N TYR A 120 -10.56 1.88 7.18
CA TYR A 120 -10.37 1.74 8.61
C TYR A 120 -11.44 2.50 9.41
N PRO A 121 -12.12 1.84 10.35
CA PRO A 121 -13.24 2.44 11.06
C PRO A 121 -12.80 3.57 12.00
N LYS A 122 -13.52 4.70 11.96
CA LYS A 122 -13.36 5.83 12.89
C LYS A 122 -14.45 5.87 13.96
N LYS A 123 -15.25 4.83 14.07
CA LYS A 123 -16.30 4.72 15.10
C LYS A 123 -15.91 3.73 16.20
N ASN A 124 -15.59 2.51 15.84
CA ASN A 124 -15.11 1.47 16.77
C ASN A 124 -14.13 0.55 16.05
N GLY A 125 -13.07 0.12 16.72
CA GLY A 125 -12.13 -0.86 16.21
C GLY A 125 -10.73 -0.32 15.95
N THR A 126 -9.90 -1.17 15.38
CA THR A 126 -8.51 -0.85 15.00
C THR A 126 -8.52 0.20 13.89
N TYR A 127 -7.62 1.16 14.01
CA TYR A 127 -7.40 2.21 13.03
C TYR A 127 -5.92 2.23 12.64
N ILE A 128 -5.66 2.27 11.33
CA ILE A 128 -4.33 2.49 10.76
C ILE A 128 -4.44 3.53 9.67
N GLN A 129 -3.49 4.46 9.63
CA GLN A 129 -3.33 5.44 8.57
C GLN A 129 -1.96 5.23 7.94
N TYR A 130 -1.91 5.23 6.62
CA TYR A 130 -0.67 5.08 5.87
C TYR A 130 -0.25 6.38 5.19
N TYR A 131 1.05 6.64 5.15
CA TYR A 131 1.67 7.65 4.29
C TYR A 131 1.61 7.24 2.82
N LYS A 132 1.78 8.23 1.91
CA LYS A 132 1.80 7.99 0.45
C LYS A 132 2.91 7.04 -0.04
N ASN A 133 3.90 6.74 0.77
CA ASN A 133 4.95 5.74 0.49
C ASN A 133 4.59 4.32 0.99
N GLY A 134 3.40 4.13 1.57
CA GLY A 134 2.90 2.88 2.14
C GLY A 134 3.36 2.61 3.58
N GLY A 135 4.14 3.48 4.19
CA GLY A 135 4.54 3.37 5.60
C GLY A 135 3.41 3.79 6.54
N ILE A 136 3.35 3.18 7.73
CA ILE A 136 2.37 3.55 8.76
C ILE A 136 2.66 4.99 9.22
N GLN A 137 1.62 5.82 9.25
CA GLN A 137 1.63 7.17 9.81
C GLN A 137 1.15 7.18 11.25
N SER A 138 0.07 6.46 11.54
CA SER A 138 -0.48 6.31 12.88
C SER A 138 -1.26 5.02 13.01
N GLU A 139 -1.30 4.50 14.23
CA GLU A 139 -2.11 3.32 14.58
C GLU A 139 -2.67 3.45 15.99
N GLY A 140 -3.85 2.85 16.20
CA GLY A 140 -4.53 2.85 17.48
C GLY A 140 -5.93 2.25 17.38
N LYS A 141 -6.82 2.68 18.26
CA LYS A 141 -8.23 2.25 18.28
C LYS A 141 -9.17 3.42 18.45
N TYR A 142 -10.32 3.32 17.81
CA TYR A 142 -11.48 4.17 18.08
C TYR A 142 -12.50 3.42 18.95
N LYS A 143 -13.17 4.17 19.84
CA LYS A 143 -14.33 3.73 20.60
C LYS A 143 -15.35 4.87 20.64
N ALA A 144 -16.58 4.60 20.23
CA ALA A 144 -17.67 5.59 20.16
C ALA A 144 -17.27 6.89 19.42
N GLY A 145 -16.54 6.76 18.32
CA GLY A 145 -16.12 7.90 17.47
C GLY A 145 -14.93 8.69 18.00
N THR A 146 -14.31 8.28 19.10
CA THR A 146 -13.16 8.98 19.68
C THR A 146 -11.93 8.06 19.75
N MET A 147 -10.73 8.65 19.69
CA MET A 147 -9.48 7.93 19.92
C MET A 147 -9.47 7.38 21.34
N ASN A 148 -9.11 6.09 21.50
CA ASN A 148 -9.14 5.42 22.79
C ASN A 148 -8.06 4.33 22.88
N GLY A 149 -7.47 4.13 24.07
CA GLY A 149 -6.41 3.17 24.30
C GLY A 149 -5.04 3.65 23.76
N ALA A 150 -4.15 2.70 23.52
CA ALA A 150 -2.80 2.99 23.06
C ALA A 150 -2.77 3.49 21.60
N TRP A 151 -1.96 4.52 21.37
CA TRP A 151 -1.72 5.11 20.05
C TRP A 151 -0.23 5.27 19.80
N LYS A 152 0.15 5.08 18.52
CA LYS A 152 1.50 5.37 18.04
C LYS A 152 1.42 6.22 16.77
N PHE A 153 2.37 7.13 16.68
CA PHE A 153 2.56 8.01 15.51
C PHE A 153 4.00 7.83 15.01
N TYR A 154 4.14 7.75 13.71
CA TYR A 154 5.41 7.45 13.04
C TYR A 154 5.84 8.59 12.13
N ARG A 155 7.12 8.66 11.80
CA ARG A 155 7.66 9.51 10.74
C ARG A 155 7.59 8.79 9.40
N LEU A 156 7.84 9.53 8.33
CA LEU A 156 7.83 9.01 6.97
C LEU A 156 8.87 7.89 6.73
N ASP A 157 9.97 7.91 7.47
CA ASP A 157 11.02 6.87 7.44
C ASP A 157 10.60 5.58 8.19
N GLY A 158 9.51 5.63 8.96
CA GLY A 158 8.97 4.54 9.76
C GLY A 158 9.45 4.56 11.22
N SER A 159 10.33 5.50 11.61
CA SER A 159 10.71 5.65 13.02
C SER A 159 9.55 6.15 13.85
N ILE A 160 9.41 5.64 15.08
CA ILE A 160 8.38 6.12 16.01
C ILE A 160 8.65 7.58 16.36
N MET A 161 7.61 8.40 16.27
CA MET A 161 7.67 9.81 16.63
C MET A 161 7.11 10.04 18.04
N ARG A 162 5.94 9.46 18.31
CA ARG A 162 5.25 9.65 19.58
C ARG A 162 4.35 8.47 19.92
N SER A 163 4.23 8.13 21.19
CA SER A 163 3.26 7.14 21.68
C SER A 163 2.66 7.56 23.02
N GLY A 164 1.46 7.08 23.30
CA GLY A 164 0.75 7.33 24.54
C GLY A 164 -0.64 6.75 24.52
N PHE A 165 -1.49 7.22 25.40
CA PHE A 165 -2.86 6.76 25.55
C PHE A 165 -3.85 7.88 25.33
N PHE A 166 -4.99 7.54 24.72
CA PHE A 166 -6.18 8.38 24.68
C PHE A 166 -7.29 7.76 25.55
N LYS A 167 -8.02 8.61 26.22
CA LYS A 167 -9.28 8.28 26.91
C LYS A 167 -10.36 9.26 26.44
N ASN A 168 -11.36 8.73 25.72
CA ASN A 168 -12.45 9.54 25.17
C ASN A 168 -11.97 10.73 24.31
N GLY A 169 -10.98 10.52 23.46
CA GLY A 169 -10.42 11.54 22.55
C GLY A 169 -9.40 12.49 23.18
N GLN A 170 -9.17 12.43 24.48
CA GLN A 170 -8.18 13.25 25.17
C GLN A 170 -6.93 12.44 25.50
N GLN A 171 -5.76 13.08 25.44
CA GLN A 171 -4.52 12.46 25.89
C GLN A 171 -4.60 12.16 27.39
N SER A 172 -4.06 11.01 27.80
CA SER A 172 -4.14 10.52 29.19
C SER A 172 -2.88 9.73 29.52
N GLY A 173 -2.45 9.85 30.78
CA GLY A 173 -1.24 9.19 31.28
C GLY A 173 0.03 9.66 30.58
N THR A 174 1.04 8.82 30.55
CA THR A 174 2.36 9.16 30.02
C THR A 174 2.39 9.16 28.49
N TRP A 175 2.79 10.27 27.92
CA TRP A 175 3.12 10.41 26.49
C TRP A 175 4.62 10.53 26.29
N THR A 176 5.15 9.72 25.38
CA THR A 176 6.58 9.69 25.07
C THR A 176 6.82 10.19 23.66
N THR A 177 7.77 11.11 23.50
CA THR A 177 8.27 11.61 22.21
C THR A 177 9.67 11.06 21.99
N TYR A 178 9.95 10.60 20.79
CA TYR A 178 11.21 9.96 20.41
C TYR A 178 11.94 10.76 19.34
N ALA A 179 13.27 10.75 19.38
CA ALA A 179 14.11 11.16 18.25
C ALA A 179 14.05 10.11 17.12
N ALA A 180 14.53 10.45 15.93
CA ALA A 180 14.54 9.52 14.79
C ALA A 180 15.38 8.24 15.04
N ASN A 181 16.39 8.31 15.91
CA ASN A 181 17.19 7.16 16.34
C ASN A 181 16.55 6.33 17.46
N GLY A 182 15.29 6.59 17.82
CA GLY A 182 14.54 5.88 18.85
C GLY A 182 14.81 6.34 20.31
N ARG A 183 15.73 7.29 20.53
CA ARG A 183 15.99 7.81 21.87
C ARG A 183 14.79 8.64 22.36
N VAL A 184 14.40 8.45 23.64
CA VAL A 184 13.38 9.28 24.28
C VAL A 184 13.90 10.72 24.39
N VAL A 185 13.12 11.65 23.88
CA VAL A 185 13.39 13.09 23.92
C VAL A 185 12.62 13.75 25.04
N LYS A 186 11.36 13.37 25.22
CA LYS A 186 10.47 13.97 26.20
C LYS A 186 9.38 12.98 26.64
N THR A 187 9.05 13.03 27.92
CA THR A 187 7.82 12.47 28.48
C THR A 187 6.93 13.61 28.99
N THR A 188 5.62 13.42 28.88
CA THR A 188 4.62 14.38 29.34
C THR A 188 3.48 13.60 29.99
N GLU A 189 3.10 13.95 31.19
CA GLU A 189 1.91 13.42 31.87
C GLU A 189 0.70 14.30 31.57
N PHE A 190 -0.49 13.63 31.34
CA PHE A 190 -1.79 14.25 31.02
C PHE A 190 -2.88 13.76 31.98
#